data_edd1954ad1c3813a6aeaa55cdae4316d
#
_entry.id   edd1954ad1c3813a6aeaa55cdae4316d
#
_cell.length_a   1.000
_cell.length_b   1.000
_cell.length_c   1.000
_cell.angle_alpha   90.00
_cell.angle_beta   90.00
_cell.angle_gamma   90.00
#
_symmetry.space_group_name_H-M   'P 1'
#
loop_
_entity.id
_entity.type
_entity.pdbx_description
1 polymer ?
#
loop_
_entity_poly.entity_id
_entity_poly.type
_entity_poly.pdbx_seq_one_letter_code
_entity_poly.pdbx_strand_id
1 'polypeptide(L)'
;MSGIFNKDAIKEKIIENLKKVYDPEIPVDIYSLGLIYNIELEERENYLFCEIDMTLTSPACPVADSLLEQVRYVAMAVDEVDEAKVNLVLEPVWEMHMMSEKAKEVMGASVAAF
;
A
#
# COMPACT_ATOMS: atom_id res chain seq x y z
N MET A 1 5.68 -12.34 25.69
CA MET A 1 6.23 -11.09 25.24
C MET A 1 6.55 -11.10 23.75
N SER A 2 6.19 -10.06 23.07
CA SER A 2 6.53 -9.97 21.66
C SER A 2 8.04 -9.80 21.51
N GLY A 3 8.55 -9.88 20.30
CA GLY A 3 9.95 -9.71 20.05
C GLY A 3 10.44 -8.28 20.25
N ILE A 4 11.59 -7.99 19.68
CA ILE A 4 12.21 -6.67 19.84
C ILE A 4 11.53 -5.60 19.02
N PHE A 5 10.66 -5.99 18.08
CA PHE A 5 9.99 -5.05 17.19
C PHE A 5 8.59 -4.71 17.69
N ASN A 6 8.25 -3.43 17.66
CA ASN A 6 6.90 -2.98 17.90
C ASN A 6 6.18 -2.98 16.53
N LYS A 7 5.51 -4.07 16.24
CA LYS A 7 4.90 -4.27 14.92
C LYS A 7 3.85 -3.22 14.59
N ASP A 8 3.07 -2.80 15.58
CA ASP A 8 2.04 -1.79 15.34
C ASP A 8 2.64 -0.45 14.93
N ALA A 9 3.68 -0.03 15.63
CA ALA A 9 4.35 1.23 15.31
C ALA A 9 5.04 1.15 13.94
N ILE A 10 5.64 0.01 13.64
CA ILE A 10 6.32 -0.18 12.37
C ILE A 10 5.31 -0.19 11.23
N LYS A 11 4.18 -0.84 11.43
CA LYS A 11 3.11 -0.87 10.43
C LYS A 11 2.62 0.54 10.14
N GLU A 12 2.49 1.38 11.17
CA GLU A 12 2.09 2.77 10.97
C GLU A 12 3.10 3.53 10.12
N LYS A 13 4.39 3.29 10.33
CA LYS A 13 5.42 3.91 9.51
C LYS A 13 5.31 3.48 8.05
N ILE A 14 5.04 2.20 7.83
CA ILE A 14 4.86 1.67 6.49
C ILE A 14 3.66 2.34 5.82
N ILE A 15 2.55 2.45 6.54
CA ILE A 15 1.34 3.10 6.03
C ILE A 15 1.63 4.55 5.66
N GLU A 16 2.36 5.27 6.51
CA GLU A 16 2.70 6.66 6.21
C GLU A 16 3.51 6.76 4.92
N ASN A 17 4.42 5.81 4.70
CA ASN A 17 5.19 5.79 3.48
C ASN A 17 4.35 5.43 2.26
N LEU A 18 3.39 4.51 2.44
CA LEU A 18 2.49 4.12 1.35
C LEU A 18 1.63 5.29 0.90
N LYS A 19 1.31 6.19 1.81
CA LYS A 19 0.52 7.38 1.48
C LYS A 19 1.28 8.38 0.62
N LYS A 20 2.55 8.14 0.36
CA LYS A 20 3.37 8.98 -0.51
C LYS A 20 3.46 8.42 -1.93
N VAL A 21 2.92 7.25 -2.17
CA VAL A 21 2.92 6.62 -3.49
C VAL A 21 1.57 6.85 -4.15
N TYR A 22 1.59 7.44 -5.33
CA TYR A 22 0.37 7.81 -6.05
C TYR A 22 0.19 6.96 -7.27
N ASP A 23 -1.07 6.63 -7.55
CA ASP A 23 -1.43 6.00 -8.82
C ASP A 23 -1.15 7.03 -9.92
N PRO A 24 -0.51 6.62 -11.03
CA PRO A 24 -0.13 7.57 -12.07
C PRO A 24 -1.33 8.22 -12.78
N GLU A 25 -2.50 7.63 -12.67
CA GLU A 25 -3.70 8.14 -13.36
C GLU A 25 -4.70 8.82 -12.44
N ILE A 26 -4.56 8.64 -11.13
CA ILE A 26 -5.52 9.14 -10.15
C ILE A 26 -4.78 9.97 -9.11
N PRO A 27 -5.23 11.20 -8.81
CA PRO A 27 -4.51 12.09 -7.89
C PRO A 27 -4.76 11.73 -6.42
N VAL A 28 -4.69 10.46 -6.08
CA VAL A 28 -4.87 9.95 -4.73
C VAL A 28 -3.81 8.90 -4.48
N ASP A 29 -3.28 8.86 -3.26
CA ASP A 29 -2.28 7.86 -2.92
C ASP A 29 -2.89 6.45 -2.89
N ILE A 30 -2.05 5.46 -3.10
CA ILE A 30 -2.51 4.08 -3.25
C ILE A 30 -3.14 3.51 -1.97
N TYR A 31 -2.72 3.99 -0.81
CA TYR A 31 -3.31 3.51 0.44
C TYR A 31 -4.75 4.01 0.58
N SER A 32 -4.96 5.30 0.32
CA SER A 32 -6.29 5.89 0.41
C SER A 32 -7.23 5.37 -0.67
N LEU A 33 -6.68 4.95 -1.81
CA LEU A 33 -7.47 4.31 -2.87
C LEU A 33 -7.98 2.94 -2.46
N GLY A 34 -7.40 2.34 -1.41
CA GLY A 34 -7.80 1.01 -0.99
C GLY A 34 -7.12 -0.09 -1.78
N LEU A 35 -5.97 0.20 -2.38
CA LEU A 35 -5.24 -0.79 -3.17
C LEU A 35 -4.42 -1.74 -2.30
N ILE A 36 -4.16 -1.37 -1.05
CA ILE A 36 -3.40 -2.21 -0.12
C ILE A 36 -4.38 -3.07 0.66
N TYR A 37 -4.37 -4.36 0.39
CA TYR A 37 -5.32 -5.30 0.99
C TYR A 37 -4.82 -5.88 2.30
N ASN A 38 -3.50 -6.03 2.46
CA ASN A 38 -2.95 -6.61 3.66
C ASN A 38 -1.51 -6.19 3.85
N ILE A 39 -1.11 -5.99 5.10
CA ILE A 39 0.28 -5.72 5.48
C ILE A 39 0.59 -6.66 6.63
N GLU A 40 1.53 -7.57 6.42
CA GLU A 40 1.94 -8.51 7.46
C GLU A 40 3.41 -8.32 7.80
N LEU A 41 3.70 -8.37 9.08
CA LEU A 41 5.08 -8.29 9.56
C LEU A 41 5.42 -9.58 10.27
N GLU A 42 6.52 -10.21 9.87
CA GLU A 42 6.99 -11.44 10.47
C GLU A 42 8.38 -11.22 11.03
N GLU A 43 8.55 -11.56 12.29
CA GLU A 43 9.83 -11.39 12.97
C GLU A 43 10.50 -12.75 13.14
N ARG A 44 11.77 -12.85 12.70
CA ARG A 44 12.56 -14.05 12.85
C ARG A 44 13.96 -13.66 13.32
N GLU A 45 14.32 -14.00 14.56
CA GLU A 45 15.67 -13.81 15.06
C GLU A 45 16.27 -12.43 14.72
N ASN A 46 15.61 -11.38 15.15
CA ASN A 46 16.06 -9.99 14.91
C ASN A 46 15.98 -9.57 13.46
N TYR A 47 15.30 -10.34 12.65
CA TYR A 47 15.06 -10.03 11.22
C TYR A 47 13.58 -9.77 11.04
N LEU A 48 13.22 -8.65 10.45
CA LEU A 48 11.82 -8.30 10.22
C LEU A 48 11.49 -8.35 8.74
N PHE A 49 10.55 -9.20 8.39
CA PHE A 49 10.08 -9.39 7.03
C PHE A 49 8.68 -8.76 6.90
N CYS A 50 8.51 -7.97 5.85
CA CYS A 50 7.22 -7.32 5.56
C CYS A 50 6.65 -7.91 4.29
N GLU A 51 5.39 -8.32 4.34
CA GLU A 51 4.69 -8.80 3.15
C GLU A 51 3.45 -7.95 2.94
N ILE A 52 3.28 -7.43 1.73
CA ILE A 52 2.16 -6.57 1.38
C ILE A 52 1.40 -7.18 0.22
N ASP A 53 0.09 -7.32 0.38
CA ASP A 53 -0.80 -7.72 -0.70
C ASP A 53 -1.50 -6.49 -1.22
N MET A 54 -1.41 -6.25 -2.52
CA MET A 54 -2.05 -5.09 -3.13
C MET A 54 -2.65 -5.45 -4.47
N THR A 55 -3.56 -4.60 -4.92
CA THR A 55 -4.15 -4.74 -6.24
C THR A 55 -3.97 -3.45 -7.02
N LEU A 56 -4.52 -3.41 -8.22
CA LEU A 56 -4.47 -2.25 -9.10
C LEU A 56 -5.88 -1.83 -9.46
N THR A 57 -6.05 -0.55 -9.83
CA THR A 57 -7.35 -0.07 -10.30
C THR A 57 -7.73 -0.72 -11.63
N SER A 58 -6.72 -1.16 -12.37
CA SER A 58 -6.91 -1.88 -13.63
C SER A 58 -5.86 -2.96 -13.74
N PRO A 59 -6.25 -4.23 -13.94
CA PRO A 59 -5.27 -5.32 -14.06
C PRO A 59 -4.41 -5.23 -15.32
N ALA A 60 -4.80 -4.40 -16.28
CA ALA A 60 -4.05 -4.19 -17.50
C ALA A 60 -3.14 -2.96 -17.43
N CYS A 61 -2.90 -2.43 -16.23
CA CYS A 61 -2.08 -1.25 -16.06
C CYS A 61 -0.64 -1.49 -16.54
N PRO A 62 -0.16 -0.71 -17.52
CA PRO A 62 1.19 -0.94 -18.06
C PRO A 62 2.31 -0.54 -17.11
N VAL A 63 2.00 0.17 -16.04
CA VAL A 63 2.99 0.59 -15.04
C VAL A 63 2.92 -0.25 -13.77
N ALA A 64 2.28 -1.41 -13.85
CA ALA A 64 2.09 -2.27 -12.69
C ALA A 64 3.41 -2.62 -12.00
N ASP A 65 4.40 -3.07 -12.77
CA ASP A 65 5.68 -3.46 -12.21
C ASP A 65 6.36 -2.30 -11.51
N SER A 66 6.29 -1.11 -12.09
CA SER A 66 6.88 0.07 -11.51
C SER A 66 6.20 0.44 -10.19
N LEU A 67 4.89 0.34 -10.14
CA LEU A 67 4.14 0.66 -8.94
C LEU A 67 4.44 -0.34 -7.81
N LEU A 68 4.52 -1.62 -8.13
CA LEU A 68 4.86 -2.64 -7.15
C LEU A 68 6.26 -2.41 -6.58
N GLU A 69 7.21 -2.00 -7.43
CA GLU A 69 8.56 -1.70 -6.99
C GLU A 69 8.60 -0.47 -6.10
N GLN A 70 7.80 0.53 -6.39
CA GLN A 70 7.71 1.72 -5.53
C GLN A 70 7.18 1.35 -4.15
N VAL A 71 6.17 0.50 -4.10
CA VAL A 71 5.59 0.05 -2.83
C VAL A 71 6.64 -0.71 -2.02
N ARG A 72 7.34 -1.62 -2.68
CA ARG A 72 8.40 -2.38 -2.02
C ARG A 72 9.48 -1.43 -1.47
N TYR A 73 9.88 -0.46 -2.28
CA TYR A 73 10.91 0.49 -1.90
C TYR A 73 10.54 1.28 -0.65
N VAL A 74 9.31 1.81 -0.61
CA VAL A 74 8.90 2.62 0.54
C VAL A 74 8.71 1.78 1.79
N ALA A 75 8.33 0.51 1.65
CA ALA A 75 8.25 -0.38 2.79
C ALA A 75 9.65 -0.65 3.35
N MET A 76 10.63 -0.85 2.47
CA MET A 76 12.01 -1.08 2.88
C MET A 76 12.69 0.17 3.41
N ALA A 77 12.14 1.35 3.14
CA ALA A 77 12.68 2.59 3.66
C ALA A 77 12.44 2.75 5.16
N VAL A 78 11.57 1.93 5.75
CA VAL A 78 11.40 1.90 7.19
C VAL A 78 12.59 1.15 7.79
N ASP A 79 13.31 1.80 8.69
CA ASP A 79 14.58 1.27 9.20
C ASP A 79 14.47 -0.14 9.78
N GLU A 80 13.37 -0.43 10.44
CA GLU A 80 13.19 -1.71 11.10
C GLU A 80 12.92 -2.87 10.14
N VAL A 81 12.52 -2.56 8.89
CA VAL A 81 12.19 -3.58 7.90
C VAL A 81 13.46 -4.04 7.20
N ASP A 82 13.75 -5.33 7.30
CA ASP A 82 14.94 -5.91 6.68
C ASP A 82 14.68 -6.36 5.25
N GLU A 83 13.44 -6.79 5.00
CA GLU A 83 13.07 -7.23 3.66
C GLU A 83 11.57 -7.03 3.44
N ALA A 84 11.19 -6.69 2.23
CA ALA A 84 9.79 -6.53 1.87
C ALA A 84 9.48 -7.28 0.59
N LYS A 85 8.28 -7.85 0.56
CA LYS A 85 7.75 -8.53 -0.62
C LYS A 85 6.36 -7.97 -0.89
N VAL A 86 6.09 -7.64 -2.15
CA VAL A 86 4.78 -7.14 -2.56
C VAL A 86 4.16 -8.13 -3.52
N ASN A 87 2.96 -8.58 -3.19
CA ASN A 87 2.21 -9.52 -4.01
C ASN A 87 1.08 -8.79 -4.71
N LEU A 88 0.96 -8.99 -6.02
CA LEU A 88 -0.19 -8.49 -6.75
C LEU A 88 -1.30 -9.52 -6.63
N VAL A 89 -2.44 -9.10 -6.08
CA VAL A 89 -3.61 -9.96 -5.97
C VAL A 89 -4.73 -9.36 -6.81
N LEU A 90 -5.42 -10.20 -7.55
CA LEU A 90 -6.46 -9.75 -8.46
C LEU A 90 -7.87 -9.93 -7.90
N GLU A 91 -7.98 -10.57 -6.76
CA GLU A 91 -9.25 -10.77 -6.10
C GLU A 91 -9.15 -10.39 -4.63
N PRO A 92 -10.13 -9.69 -4.08
CA PRO A 92 -11.28 -9.14 -4.81
C PRO A 92 -10.87 -8.05 -5.79
N VAL A 93 -11.64 -7.88 -6.85
CA VAL A 93 -11.42 -6.81 -7.82
C VAL A 93 -11.61 -5.48 -7.12
N TRP A 94 -10.70 -4.54 -7.38
CA TRP A 94 -10.82 -3.21 -6.78
C TRP A 94 -12.05 -2.48 -7.31
N GLU A 95 -12.77 -1.81 -6.40
CA GLU A 95 -13.94 -1.02 -6.73
C GLU A 95 -13.89 0.32 -5.98
N MET A 96 -14.59 1.29 -6.51
CA MET A 96 -14.54 2.66 -5.95
C MET A 96 -14.97 2.74 -4.50
N HIS A 97 -15.85 1.84 -4.04
CA HIS A 97 -16.30 1.87 -2.65
C HIS A 97 -15.17 1.50 -1.67
N MET A 98 -14.08 0.95 -2.17
CA MET A 98 -12.94 0.58 -1.34
C MET A 98 -12.06 1.77 -0.96
N MET A 99 -12.29 2.93 -1.60
CA MET A 99 -11.55 4.13 -1.26
C MET A 99 -11.89 4.63 0.13
N SER A 100 -10.92 5.30 0.78
CA SER A 100 -11.18 5.97 2.04
C SER A 100 -12.17 7.11 1.82
N GLU A 101 -12.78 7.60 2.89
CA GLU A 101 -13.71 8.74 2.79
C GLU A 101 -13.04 9.96 2.19
N LYS A 102 -11.80 10.20 2.59
CA LYS A 102 -11.05 11.35 2.05
C LYS A 102 -10.79 11.18 0.56
N ALA A 103 -10.45 9.97 0.14
CA ALA A 103 -10.21 9.70 -1.29
C ALA A 103 -11.50 9.88 -2.08
N LYS A 104 -12.63 9.44 -1.54
CA LYS A 104 -13.92 9.63 -2.18
C LYS A 104 -14.26 11.10 -2.35
N GLU A 105 -13.94 11.92 -1.35
CA GLU A 105 -14.16 13.35 -1.42
C GLU A 105 -13.35 13.98 -2.55
N VAL A 106 -12.07 13.63 -2.64
CA VAL A 106 -11.19 14.14 -3.68
C VAL A 106 -11.71 13.74 -5.07
N MET A 107 -12.05 12.48 -5.23
CA MET A 107 -12.57 11.98 -6.50
C MET A 107 -13.95 12.52 -6.79
N GLY A 108 -14.78 12.66 -5.77
CA GLY A 108 -16.10 13.23 -5.91
C GLY A 108 -16.05 14.65 -6.42
N ALA A 109 -15.12 15.45 -5.89
CA ALA A 109 -14.94 16.81 -6.34
C ALA A 109 -14.51 16.86 -7.82
N SER A 110 -13.62 15.93 -8.21
CA SER A 110 -13.16 15.83 -9.59
C SER A 110 -14.30 15.38 -10.51
N VAL A 111 -15.07 14.40 -10.06
CA VAL A 111 -16.19 13.87 -10.84
C VAL A 111 -17.32 14.90 -10.95
N ALA A 112 -17.56 15.64 -9.89
CA ALA A 112 -18.61 16.65 -9.87
C ALA A 112 -18.35 17.79 -10.84
N ALA A 113 -17.13 17.90 -11.33
CA ALA A 113 -16.78 18.92 -12.32
C ALA A 113 -17.21 18.53 -13.74
N PHE A 114 -17.65 17.30 -13.92
CA PHE A 114 -18.07 16.81 -15.23
C PHE A 114 -19.54 17.12 -15.52
#